data_a2fa1c801609fb92cae626643a52e2b3
#
_entry.id   a2fa1c801609fb92cae626643a52e2b3
#
_cell.length_a   1.000
_cell.length_b   1.000
_cell.length_c   1.000
_cell.angle_alpha   90.00
_cell.angle_beta   90.00
_cell.angle_gamma   90.00
#
_symmetry.space_group_name_H-M   'P 1'
#
loop_
_entity.id
_entity.type
_entity.pdbx_description
1 polymer ?
#
loop_
_entity_poly.entity_id
_entity_poly.type
_entity_poly.pdbx_seq_one_letter_code
_entity_poly.pdbx_strand_id
1 'polypeptide(L)'
;PELLKKAGYVTGQFGKLAWGFTTWHGELKRHGWDRYVGYMDHQRAHGFYPSFLWKDGERLPLKGNTHADGGKTPEDYSPGATEKRRGNREGKVTYAPDVMLAETLRFMEENRNRPMFIFFSTNLPHGPVDIPPEENTYAGSPAIRQAYGNASGTNRECSGAAEEYASMVDKLDRQVGAIVDQVRKLGLDKRTIIIFSSDNGHELYYRTDKGRGRGPDCHGGVLDGTGELLDVFRGSRGRVGPNNAMANLAGLKWTSHEGGIRVPLIISWPGTLPHGKVCHSLVANYDHMASFADLAGIRMPEGKDAVSYMDI
;
A
#
# COMPACT_ATOMS: atom_id res chain seq x y z
N PRO A 1 12.78 6.47 -12.16
CA PRO A 1 14.12 5.94 -11.92
C PRO A 1 15.12 6.32 -12.99
N GLU A 2 14.75 6.33 -14.30
CA GLU A 2 15.66 6.65 -15.40
C GLU A 2 16.42 7.96 -15.22
N LEU A 3 15.76 9.02 -14.74
CA LEU A 3 16.40 10.31 -14.46
C LEU A 3 17.44 10.17 -13.36
N LEU A 4 17.10 9.54 -12.25
CA LEU A 4 18.01 9.36 -11.12
C LEU A 4 19.20 8.48 -11.46
N LYS A 5 19.04 7.50 -12.36
CA LYS A 5 20.19 6.76 -12.89
C LYS A 5 21.21 7.65 -13.61
N LYS A 6 20.75 8.67 -14.34
CA LYS A 6 21.66 9.64 -15.00
C LYS A 6 22.47 10.44 -13.98
N ALA A 7 21.95 10.62 -12.76
CA ALA A 7 22.67 11.21 -11.63
C ALA A 7 23.49 10.20 -10.80
N GLY A 8 23.64 8.97 -11.27
CA GLY A 8 24.46 7.95 -10.60
C GLY A 8 23.78 7.20 -9.47
N TYR A 9 22.45 7.36 -9.29
CA TYR A 9 21.71 6.59 -8.30
C TYR A 9 21.60 5.13 -8.71
N VAL A 10 21.75 4.23 -7.74
CA VAL A 10 21.28 2.86 -7.86
C VAL A 10 19.81 2.81 -7.47
N THR A 11 19.01 2.07 -8.22
CA THR A 11 17.56 2.12 -8.12
C THR A 11 16.97 0.75 -7.76
N GLY A 12 16.11 0.72 -6.76
CA GLY A 12 15.42 -0.49 -6.33
C GLY A 12 13.93 -0.27 -6.18
N GLN A 13 13.15 -1.23 -6.68
CA GLN A 13 11.72 -1.27 -6.42
C GLN A 13 11.33 -2.57 -5.74
N PHE A 14 10.51 -2.44 -4.67
CA PHE A 14 10.07 -3.55 -3.84
C PHE A 14 8.57 -3.42 -3.60
N GLY A 15 7.80 -4.33 -4.18
CA GLY A 15 6.36 -4.29 -4.07
C GLY A 15 5.62 -4.56 -5.36
N LYS A 16 4.48 -3.90 -5.56
CA LYS A 16 3.67 -4.08 -6.77
C LYS A 16 4.04 -3.06 -7.85
N LEU A 17 4.02 -3.55 -9.10
CA LEU A 17 3.92 -2.73 -10.30
C LEU A 17 2.59 -3.04 -11.00
N ALA A 18 2.06 -2.10 -11.73
CA ALA A 18 0.84 -2.28 -12.51
C ALA A 18 1.14 -2.30 -14.02
N TRP A 19 2.16 -3.06 -14.43
CA TRP A 19 2.66 -3.06 -15.81
C TRP A 19 2.01 -4.12 -16.70
N GLY A 20 1.04 -4.87 -16.16
CA GLY A 20 0.32 -5.90 -16.85
C GLY A 20 0.90 -7.31 -16.66
N PHE A 21 0.28 -8.29 -17.31
CA PHE A 21 0.56 -9.71 -17.07
C PHE A 21 1.83 -10.23 -17.75
N THR A 22 2.32 -9.53 -18.75
CA THR A 22 3.41 -9.97 -19.62
C THR A 22 4.69 -9.17 -19.45
N THR A 23 4.77 -8.34 -18.42
CA THR A 23 5.96 -7.54 -18.12
C THR A 23 7.14 -8.46 -17.78
N TRP A 24 8.28 -8.19 -18.35
CA TRP A 24 9.50 -8.94 -18.16
C TRP A 24 10.62 -8.09 -17.60
N HIS A 25 11.66 -8.71 -17.10
CA HIS A 25 12.79 -8.02 -16.47
C HIS A 25 13.49 -7.01 -17.41
N GLY A 26 13.58 -7.30 -18.72
CA GLY A 26 14.16 -6.39 -19.70
C GLY A 26 13.47 -5.03 -19.74
N GLU A 27 12.14 -4.99 -19.58
CA GLU A 27 11.37 -3.75 -19.48
C GLU A 27 11.72 -2.97 -18.22
N LEU A 28 11.83 -3.65 -17.07
CA LEU A 28 12.20 -3.02 -15.80
C LEU A 28 13.57 -2.35 -15.89
N LYS A 29 14.56 -3.02 -16.47
CA LYS A 29 15.89 -2.44 -16.71
C LYS A 29 15.83 -1.24 -17.65
N ARG A 30 15.06 -1.32 -18.73
CA ARG A 30 14.88 -0.23 -19.70
C ARG A 30 14.27 1.00 -19.04
N HIS A 31 13.37 0.80 -18.05
CA HIS A 31 12.79 1.87 -17.24
C HIS A 31 13.64 2.26 -16.02
N GLY A 32 14.89 1.82 -15.99
CA GLY A 32 15.88 2.33 -15.05
C GLY A 32 15.90 1.64 -13.69
N TRP A 33 15.30 0.47 -13.52
CA TRP A 33 15.40 -0.31 -12.29
C TRP A 33 16.60 -1.24 -12.29
N ASP A 34 17.47 -1.12 -11.29
CA ASP A 34 18.63 -2.01 -11.10
C ASP A 34 18.24 -3.28 -10.35
N ARG A 35 17.35 -3.14 -9.36
CA ARG A 35 16.76 -4.22 -8.58
C ARG A 35 15.25 -4.12 -8.61
N TYR A 36 14.59 -5.25 -8.72
CA TYR A 36 13.16 -5.41 -8.55
C TYR A 36 12.84 -6.66 -7.76
N VAL A 37 11.97 -6.53 -6.73
CA VAL A 37 11.39 -7.68 -6.04
C VAL A 37 9.91 -7.41 -5.77
N GLY A 38 9.03 -8.24 -6.32
CA GLY A 38 7.60 -8.07 -6.07
C GLY A 38 6.70 -8.68 -7.14
N TYR A 39 5.54 -8.04 -7.31
CA TYR A 39 4.50 -8.47 -8.27
C TYR A 39 4.58 -7.62 -9.53
N MET A 40 4.75 -8.25 -10.69
CA MET A 40 4.75 -7.53 -11.97
C MET A 40 3.36 -7.11 -12.41
N ASP A 41 2.32 -7.87 -12.06
CA ASP A 41 0.93 -7.54 -12.36
C ASP A 41 0.15 -7.16 -11.10
N HIS A 42 -0.84 -6.27 -11.27
CA HIS A 42 -1.61 -5.79 -10.13
C HIS A 42 -2.64 -6.79 -9.63
N GLN A 43 -3.10 -7.73 -10.45
CA GLN A 43 -4.08 -8.73 -10.07
C GLN A 43 -3.53 -9.67 -9.00
N ARG A 44 -2.33 -10.22 -9.24
CA ARG A 44 -1.64 -11.09 -8.28
C ARG A 44 -1.22 -10.36 -7.02
N ALA A 45 -0.96 -9.06 -7.14
CA ALA A 45 -0.63 -8.22 -5.99
C ALA A 45 -1.78 -8.04 -4.97
N HIS A 46 -2.98 -8.50 -5.29
CA HIS A 46 -4.08 -8.58 -4.33
C HIS A 46 -4.00 -9.79 -3.37
N GLY A 47 -3.10 -10.73 -3.63
CA GLY A 47 -2.83 -11.85 -2.73
C GLY A 47 -1.56 -11.62 -1.91
N PHE A 48 -1.51 -12.17 -0.69
CA PHE A 48 -0.38 -11.98 0.22
C PHE A 48 0.50 -13.23 0.37
N TYR A 49 0.06 -14.36 -0.16
CA TYR A 49 0.76 -15.64 -0.08
C TYR A 49 0.97 -16.29 -1.45
N PRO A 50 1.54 -15.57 -2.44
CA PRO A 50 1.82 -16.17 -3.74
C PRO A 50 2.85 -17.29 -3.61
N SER A 51 2.84 -18.23 -4.54
CA SER A 51 3.86 -19.28 -4.59
C SER A 51 5.26 -18.74 -4.93
N PHE A 52 5.31 -17.56 -5.54
CA PHE A 52 6.57 -16.86 -5.86
C PHE A 52 6.34 -15.35 -6.01
N LEU A 53 7.41 -14.59 -5.82
CA LEU A 53 7.56 -13.23 -6.30
C LEU A 53 8.53 -13.20 -7.49
N TRP A 54 8.55 -12.09 -8.21
CA TRP A 54 9.60 -11.84 -9.19
C TRP A 54 10.78 -11.13 -8.54
N LYS A 55 11.99 -11.58 -8.82
CA LYS A 55 13.24 -10.92 -8.44
C LYS A 55 14.14 -10.81 -9.67
N ASP A 56 14.33 -9.61 -10.15
CA ASP A 56 15.20 -9.29 -11.30
C ASP A 56 14.93 -10.14 -12.56
N GLY A 57 13.66 -10.52 -12.78
CA GLY A 57 13.22 -11.31 -13.92
C GLY A 57 13.12 -12.80 -13.67
N GLU A 58 13.56 -13.27 -12.53
CA GLU A 58 13.46 -14.66 -12.13
C GLU A 58 12.39 -14.86 -11.05
N ARG A 59 11.86 -16.07 -10.96
CA ARG A 59 10.93 -16.42 -9.88
C ARG A 59 11.70 -16.62 -8.58
N LEU A 60 11.32 -15.88 -7.55
CA LEU A 60 11.73 -16.08 -6.16
C LEU A 60 10.65 -16.93 -5.47
N PRO A 61 10.85 -18.23 -5.29
CA PRO A 61 9.84 -19.08 -4.66
C PRO A 61 9.60 -18.69 -3.20
N LEU A 62 8.35 -18.63 -2.78
CA LEU A 62 7.96 -18.41 -1.39
C LEU A 62 7.66 -19.76 -0.75
N LYS A 63 8.53 -20.19 0.17
CA LYS A 63 8.50 -21.51 0.77
C LYS A 63 7.17 -21.77 1.47
N GLY A 64 6.53 -22.89 1.13
CA GLY A 64 5.29 -23.35 1.73
C GLY A 64 4.02 -22.76 1.12
N ASN A 65 4.14 -21.78 0.23
CA ASN A 65 2.99 -21.23 -0.48
C ASN A 65 2.67 -22.06 -1.71
N THR A 66 1.39 -22.37 -1.93
CA THR A 66 0.92 -23.20 -3.04
C THR A 66 0.03 -22.47 -4.06
N HIS A 67 -0.44 -21.27 -3.72
CA HIS A 67 -1.32 -20.47 -4.59
C HIS A 67 -0.51 -19.69 -5.62
N ALA A 68 -0.71 -20.01 -6.92
CA ALA A 68 0.05 -19.37 -8.00
C ALA A 68 -0.28 -17.88 -8.20
N ASP A 69 -1.51 -17.48 -7.91
CA ASP A 69 -2.05 -16.13 -8.11
C ASP A 69 -2.07 -15.28 -6.83
N GLY A 70 -1.30 -15.66 -5.83
CA GLY A 70 -1.25 -14.94 -4.56
C GLY A 70 -2.36 -15.29 -3.60
N GLY A 71 -3.05 -16.40 -3.82
CA GLY A 71 -4.18 -16.84 -3.01
C GLY A 71 -5.50 -16.18 -3.42
N LYS A 72 -5.52 -15.46 -4.55
CA LYS A 72 -6.72 -14.88 -5.12
C LYS A 72 -7.34 -15.88 -6.08
N THR A 73 -8.45 -16.48 -5.69
CA THR A 73 -9.20 -17.45 -6.48
C THR A 73 -10.56 -16.86 -6.89
N PRO A 74 -11.30 -17.48 -7.83
CA PRO A 74 -12.66 -17.04 -8.14
C PRO A 74 -13.58 -16.99 -6.91
N GLU A 75 -13.36 -17.86 -5.94
CA GLU A 75 -14.10 -17.90 -4.68
C GLU A 75 -13.86 -16.65 -3.83
N ASP A 76 -12.73 -15.97 -4.00
CA ASP A 76 -12.41 -14.73 -3.27
C ASP A 76 -13.34 -13.56 -3.61
N TYR A 77 -14.14 -13.68 -4.66
CA TYR A 77 -15.15 -12.69 -5.04
C TYR A 77 -16.59 -13.12 -4.72
N SER A 78 -16.77 -14.29 -4.13
CA SER A 78 -18.10 -14.80 -3.73
C SER A 78 -18.53 -14.20 -2.39
N PRO A 79 -19.83 -14.16 -2.09
CA PRO A 79 -20.31 -13.80 -0.76
C PRO A 79 -19.65 -14.63 0.34
N GLY A 80 -19.17 -14.00 1.41
CA GLY A 80 -18.41 -14.65 2.48
C GLY A 80 -16.99 -15.07 2.12
N ALA A 81 -16.44 -14.60 1.00
CA ALA A 81 -15.10 -14.93 0.54
C ALA A 81 -14.02 -14.55 1.56
N THR A 82 -14.14 -13.40 2.20
CA THR A 82 -13.17 -12.95 3.22
C THR A 82 -13.10 -13.94 4.38
N GLU A 83 -14.23 -14.45 4.87
CA GLU A 83 -14.23 -15.46 5.93
C GLU A 83 -13.64 -16.79 5.47
N LYS A 84 -14.00 -17.26 4.29
CA LYS A 84 -13.40 -18.47 3.71
C LYS A 84 -11.89 -18.34 3.58
N ARG A 85 -11.43 -17.18 3.17
CA ARG A 85 -10.02 -16.85 3.03
C ARG A 85 -9.29 -16.82 4.36
N ARG A 86 -9.84 -16.14 5.35
CA ARG A 86 -9.32 -16.04 6.70
C ARG A 86 -9.26 -17.39 7.39
N GLY A 87 -10.29 -18.22 7.19
CA GLY A 87 -10.37 -19.58 7.75
C GLY A 87 -9.41 -20.57 7.07
N ASN A 88 -9.06 -20.38 5.80
CA ASN A 88 -8.20 -21.30 5.06
C ASN A 88 -6.74 -20.83 5.10
N ARG A 89 -5.92 -21.55 5.86
CA ARG A 89 -4.47 -21.32 5.98
C ARG A 89 -3.64 -22.33 5.17
N GLU A 90 -4.28 -23.27 4.50
CA GLU A 90 -3.58 -24.23 3.66
C GLU A 90 -2.81 -23.53 2.55
N GLY A 91 -1.53 -23.88 2.41
CA GLY A 91 -0.65 -23.27 1.40
C GLY A 91 -0.33 -21.79 1.62
N LYS A 92 -0.54 -21.26 2.83
CA LYS A 92 -0.22 -19.88 3.23
C LYS A 92 0.81 -19.88 4.36
N VAL A 93 2.09 -19.85 4.02
CA VAL A 93 3.20 -19.94 4.98
C VAL A 93 4.07 -18.67 4.96
N THR A 94 4.54 -18.28 3.76
CA THR A 94 5.46 -17.15 3.63
C THR A 94 4.69 -15.90 3.20
N TYR A 95 4.65 -14.89 4.06
CA TYR A 95 3.96 -13.64 3.80
C TYR A 95 4.79 -12.73 2.89
N ALA A 96 4.29 -12.43 1.71
CA ALA A 96 5.03 -11.68 0.69
C ALA A 96 5.47 -10.28 1.12
N PRO A 97 4.68 -9.49 1.88
CA PRO A 97 5.14 -8.19 2.36
C PRO A 97 6.41 -8.24 3.21
N ASP A 98 6.63 -9.31 3.97
CA ASP A 98 7.85 -9.48 4.78
C ASP A 98 9.06 -9.79 3.91
N VAL A 99 8.86 -10.56 2.85
CA VAL A 99 9.93 -10.85 1.88
C VAL A 99 10.34 -9.58 1.14
N MET A 100 9.36 -8.75 0.72
CA MET A 100 9.64 -7.48 0.06
C MET A 100 10.38 -6.52 0.99
N LEU A 101 10.00 -6.43 2.27
CA LEU A 101 10.74 -5.65 3.27
C LEU A 101 12.16 -6.15 3.44
N ALA A 102 12.35 -7.46 3.65
CA ALA A 102 13.68 -8.05 3.84
C ALA A 102 14.62 -7.78 2.65
N GLU A 103 14.10 -7.87 1.42
CA GLU A 103 14.87 -7.55 0.22
C GLU A 103 15.17 -6.04 0.10
N THR A 104 14.26 -5.17 0.57
CA THR A 104 14.51 -3.73 0.67
C THR A 104 15.66 -3.43 1.61
N LEU A 105 15.62 -3.96 2.83
CA LEU A 105 16.66 -3.75 3.83
C LEU A 105 18.03 -4.29 3.37
N ARG A 106 18.02 -5.44 2.69
CA ARG A 106 19.22 -6.00 2.07
C ARG A 106 19.80 -5.09 0.99
N PHE A 107 18.96 -4.56 0.10
CA PHE A 107 19.38 -3.63 -0.94
C PHE A 107 20.01 -2.35 -0.35
N MET A 108 19.44 -1.83 0.74
CA MET A 108 20.00 -0.68 1.46
C MET A 108 21.39 -0.99 2.01
N GLU A 109 21.59 -2.15 2.61
CA GLU A 109 22.90 -2.57 3.14
C GLU A 109 23.94 -2.74 2.02
N GLU A 110 23.57 -3.42 0.94
CA GLU A 110 24.44 -3.66 -0.23
C GLU A 110 24.91 -2.37 -0.89
N ASN A 111 24.09 -1.32 -0.84
CA ASN A 111 24.36 -0.06 -1.56
C ASN A 111 24.62 1.14 -0.63
N ARG A 112 24.88 0.94 0.66
CA ARG A 112 25.03 2.00 1.68
C ARG A 112 26.05 3.09 1.32
N ASN A 113 27.02 2.79 0.48
CA ASN A 113 28.08 3.71 0.03
C ASN A 113 27.78 4.41 -1.31
N ARG A 114 26.56 4.24 -1.83
CA ARG A 114 26.12 4.81 -3.12
C ARG A 114 24.85 5.61 -2.92
N PRO A 115 24.58 6.63 -3.75
CA PRO A 115 23.26 7.24 -3.76
C PRO A 115 22.21 6.20 -4.20
N MET A 116 21.12 6.10 -3.46
CA MET A 116 20.05 5.12 -3.68
C MET A 116 18.73 5.81 -3.94
N PHE A 117 17.94 5.26 -4.86
CA PHE A 117 16.52 5.53 -4.96
C PHE A 117 15.75 4.25 -4.73
N ILE A 118 14.94 4.23 -3.69
CA ILE A 118 14.13 3.08 -3.29
C ILE A 118 12.66 3.45 -3.40
N PHE A 119 11.91 2.63 -4.13
CA PHE A 119 10.46 2.70 -4.19
C PHE A 119 9.87 1.45 -3.54
N PHE A 120 9.43 1.59 -2.28
CA PHE A 120 8.76 0.54 -1.53
C PHE A 120 7.26 0.64 -1.74
N SER A 121 6.74 -0.04 -2.77
CA SER A 121 5.34 -0.05 -3.16
C SER A 121 4.64 -1.29 -2.62
N THR A 122 4.58 -1.40 -1.30
CA THR A 122 3.91 -2.52 -0.62
C THR A 122 2.44 -2.64 -1.03
N ASN A 123 1.90 -3.85 -1.00
CA ASN A 123 0.47 -4.08 -1.20
C ASN A 123 -0.34 -3.99 0.10
N LEU A 124 0.28 -3.68 1.23
CA LEU A 124 -0.42 -3.36 2.48
C LEU A 124 -1.05 -1.95 2.40
N PRO A 125 -2.24 -1.76 2.94
CA PRO A 125 -3.20 -2.72 3.49
C PRO A 125 -4.33 -3.08 2.50
N HIS A 126 -4.02 -3.36 1.22
CA HIS A 126 -5.01 -3.61 0.17
C HIS A 126 -5.89 -4.83 0.51
N GLY A 127 -7.15 -4.80 0.09
CA GLY A 127 -8.03 -5.97 0.16
C GLY A 127 -7.86 -6.95 -1.02
N PRO A 128 -8.36 -8.16 -0.87
CA PRO A 128 -8.98 -8.74 0.32
C PRO A 128 -7.99 -8.86 1.48
N VAL A 129 -8.43 -8.51 2.69
CA VAL A 129 -7.54 -8.51 3.85
C VAL A 129 -7.06 -9.91 4.21
N ASP A 130 -5.79 -10.05 4.47
CA ASP A 130 -5.17 -11.32 4.88
C ASP A 130 -3.85 -11.02 5.58
N ILE A 131 -3.72 -11.44 6.84
CA ILE A 131 -2.54 -11.23 7.67
C ILE A 131 -2.20 -12.53 8.42
N PRO A 132 -0.92 -12.82 8.71
CA PRO A 132 -0.57 -13.94 9.58
C PRO A 132 -1.34 -13.86 10.91
N PRO A 133 -1.97 -14.95 11.37
CA PRO A 133 -2.76 -14.94 12.61
C PRO A 133 -2.02 -14.40 13.83
N GLU A 134 -0.74 -14.75 13.94
CA GLU A 134 0.17 -14.29 14.99
C GLU A 134 0.46 -12.80 14.96
N GLU A 135 0.20 -12.15 13.82
CA GLU A 135 0.37 -10.73 13.63
C GLU A 135 -0.96 -9.95 13.63
N ASN A 136 -2.07 -10.61 13.87
CA ASN A 136 -3.37 -9.97 14.03
C ASN A 136 -3.48 -9.31 15.42
N THR A 137 -2.77 -8.19 15.59
CA THR A 137 -2.62 -7.45 16.86
C THR A 137 -3.92 -6.87 17.37
N TYR A 138 -4.92 -6.69 16.50
CA TYR A 138 -6.25 -6.19 16.83
C TYR A 138 -7.31 -7.27 16.98
N ALA A 139 -6.92 -8.56 16.92
CA ALA A 139 -7.86 -9.66 17.13
C ALA A 139 -8.62 -9.51 18.44
N GLY A 140 -9.93 -9.54 18.37
CA GLY A 140 -10.79 -9.40 19.55
C GLY A 140 -10.94 -7.98 20.09
N SER A 141 -10.49 -6.95 19.37
CA SER A 141 -10.59 -5.56 19.81
C SER A 141 -12.04 -5.13 20.12
N PRO A 142 -12.36 -4.78 21.39
CA PRO A 142 -13.71 -4.34 21.73
C PRO A 142 -14.15 -3.09 20.97
N ALA A 143 -13.22 -2.15 20.75
CA ALA A 143 -13.51 -0.91 20.04
C ALA A 143 -13.88 -1.16 18.58
N ILE A 144 -13.16 -2.05 17.90
CA ILE A 144 -13.45 -2.42 16.51
C ILE A 144 -14.79 -3.17 16.45
N ARG A 145 -15.01 -4.12 17.36
CA ARG A 145 -16.28 -4.86 17.44
C ARG A 145 -17.47 -3.97 17.72
N GLN A 146 -17.30 -2.96 18.55
CA GLN A 146 -18.34 -1.95 18.80
C GLN A 146 -18.60 -1.09 17.55
N ALA A 147 -17.55 -0.69 16.84
CA ALA A 147 -17.66 0.17 15.67
C ALA A 147 -18.22 -0.55 14.43
N TYR A 148 -17.84 -1.80 14.24
CA TYR A 148 -18.16 -2.59 13.04
C TYR A 148 -19.10 -3.78 13.29
N GLY A 149 -19.40 -4.10 14.52
CA GLY A 149 -20.49 -5.01 14.87
C GLY A 149 -21.84 -4.33 14.61
N ASN A 150 -22.86 -5.10 14.21
CA ASN A 150 -24.22 -4.58 14.22
C ASN A 150 -24.69 -4.38 15.66
N ALA A 151 -25.79 -3.63 15.86
CA ALA A 151 -26.39 -3.39 17.18
C ALA A 151 -26.75 -4.68 17.93
N SER A 152 -26.93 -5.81 17.25
CA SER A 152 -27.15 -7.15 17.80
C SER A 152 -25.86 -7.95 18.03
N GLY A 153 -24.68 -7.41 17.70
CA GLY A 153 -23.39 -8.11 17.85
C GLY A 153 -23.21 -9.32 16.92
N THR A 154 -24.06 -9.48 15.92
CA THR A 154 -24.11 -10.67 15.06
C THR A 154 -23.26 -10.56 13.79
N ASN A 155 -22.78 -9.37 13.41
CA ASN A 155 -21.91 -9.21 12.24
C ASN A 155 -20.44 -9.41 12.59
N ARG A 156 -20.10 -10.64 12.99
CA ARG A 156 -18.73 -11.03 13.36
C ARG A 156 -17.76 -11.01 12.18
N GLU A 157 -18.27 -11.22 10.98
CA GLU A 157 -17.47 -11.23 9.75
C GLU A 157 -16.84 -9.87 9.49
N CYS A 158 -17.63 -8.80 9.51
CA CYS A 158 -17.13 -7.45 9.26
C CYS A 158 -16.17 -6.97 10.36
N SER A 159 -16.47 -7.28 11.63
CA SER A 159 -15.55 -6.92 12.71
C SER A 159 -14.23 -7.67 12.60
N GLY A 160 -14.24 -8.96 12.26
CA GLY A 160 -13.02 -9.72 12.04
C GLY A 160 -12.18 -9.19 10.88
N ALA A 161 -12.80 -8.85 9.75
CA ALA A 161 -12.09 -8.23 8.63
C ALA A 161 -11.52 -6.84 9.00
N ALA A 162 -12.24 -6.06 9.81
CA ALA A 162 -11.75 -4.78 10.30
C ALA A 162 -10.58 -4.93 11.29
N GLU A 163 -10.60 -5.96 12.14
CA GLU A 163 -9.49 -6.32 13.03
C GLU A 163 -8.22 -6.67 12.21
N GLU A 164 -8.36 -7.48 11.17
CA GLU A 164 -7.25 -7.83 10.28
C GLU A 164 -6.74 -6.61 9.49
N TYR A 165 -7.64 -5.77 8.99
CA TYR A 165 -7.22 -4.55 8.29
C TYR A 165 -6.46 -3.61 9.21
N ALA A 166 -6.94 -3.38 10.43
CA ALA A 166 -6.23 -2.57 11.41
C ALA A 166 -4.84 -3.13 11.71
N SER A 167 -4.72 -4.47 11.80
CA SER A 167 -3.45 -5.14 11.97
C SER A 167 -2.53 -5.04 10.75
N MET A 168 -3.10 -5.01 9.54
CA MET A 168 -2.32 -4.75 8.32
C MET A 168 -1.79 -3.31 8.26
N VAL A 169 -2.56 -2.34 8.75
CA VAL A 169 -2.11 -0.94 8.90
C VAL A 169 -0.99 -0.83 9.93
N ASP A 170 -1.14 -1.48 11.08
CA ASP A 170 -0.09 -1.57 12.10
C ASP A 170 1.19 -2.24 11.56
N LYS A 171 1.03 -3.31 10.77
CA LYS A 171 2.16 -3.96 10.10
C LYS A 171 2.84 -3.04 9.10
N LEU A 172 2.08 -2.27 8.33
CA LEU A 172 2.63 -1.26 7.43
C LEU A 172 3.46 -0.23 8.19
N ASP A 173 2.95 0.28 9.31
CA ASP A 173 3.67 1.22 10.18
C ASP A 173 4.99 0.63 10.68
N ARG A 174 4.95 -0.62 11.16
CA ARG A 174 6.17 -1.35 11.57
C ARG A 174 7.17 -1.54 10.42
N GLN A 175 6.70 -1.77 9.20
CA GLN A 175 7.58 -1.87 8.02
C GLN A 175 8.23 -0.52 7.68
N VAL A 176 7.48 0.56 7.76
CA VAL A 176 8.05 1.92 7.63
C VAL A 176 9.07 2.18 8.72
N GLY A 177 8.76 1.83 9.97
CA GLY A 177 9.68 1.90 11.10
C GLY A 177 10.99 1.17 10.83
N ALA A 178 10.93 -0.06 10.34
CA ALA A 178 12.10 -0.87 10.00
C ALA A 178 12.99 -0.22 8.91
N ILE A 179 12.39 0.40 7.91
CA ILE A 179 13.13 1.14 6.87
C ILE A 179 13.80 2.37 7.47
N VAL A 180 13.09 3.15 8.29
CA VAL A 180 13.63 4.33 8.98
C VAL A 180 14.80 3.95 9.90
N ASP A 181 14.65 2.86 10.64
CA ASP A 181 15.70 2.37 11.54
C ASP A 181 16.93 1.86 10.76
N GLN A 182 16.72 1.24 9.61
CA GLN A 182 17.83 0.85 8.74
C GLN A 182 18.60 2.08 8.20
N VAL A 183 17.89 3.14 7.80
CA VAL A 183 18.52 4.41 7.38
C VAL A 183 19.40 4.95 8.52
N ARG A 184 18.89 4.97 9.76
CA ARG A 184 19.64 5.42 10.94
C ARG A 184 20.84 4.53 11.24
N LYS A 185 20.64 3.21 11.24
CA LYS A 185 21.69 2.22 11.48
C LYS A 185 22.85 2.34 10.50
N LEU A 186 22.55 2.70 9.26
CA LEU A 186 23.54 2.92 8.21
C LEU A 186 24.20 4.32 8.28
N GLY A 187 23.78 5.20 9.20
CA GLY A 187 24.29 6.58 9.30
C GLY A 187 23.89 7.44 8.11
N LEU A 188 22.75 7.17 7.49
CA LEU A 188 22.28 7.85 6.29
C LEU A 188 21.17 8.88 6.57
N ASP A 189 20.72 9.02 7.80
CA ASP A 189 19.54 9.81 8.19
C ASP A 189 19.61 11.27 7.71
N LYS A 190 20.78 11.93 7.81
CA LYS A 190 20.97 13.31 7.35
C LYS A 190 21.09 13.47 5.83
N ARG A 191 21.22 12.37 5.11
CA ARG A 191 21.42 12.33 3.65
C ARG A 191 20.30 11.60 2.91
N THR A 192 19.22 11.28 3.62
CA THR A 192 18.09 10.54 3.07
C THR A 192 16.81 11.33 3.29
N ILE A 193 16.11 11.58 2.19
CA ILE A 193 14.72 12.03 2.24
C ILE A 193 13.81 10.79 2.23
N ILE A 194 12.89 10.73 3.19
CA ILE A 194 11.88 9.68 3.28
C ILE A 194 10.53 10.31 2.96
N ILE A 195 9.84 9.74 1.99
CA ILE A 195 8.52 10.20 1.57
C ILE A 195 7.54 9.04 1.75
N PHE A 196 6.48 9.27 2.52
CA PHE A 196 5.37 8.35 2.67
C PHE A 196 4.13 8.93 2.01
N SER A 197 3.49 8.14 1.15
CA SER A 197 2.25 8.51 0.49
C SER A 197 1.43 7.25 0.15
N SER A 198 0.29 7.44 -0.50
CA SER A 198 -0.55 6.36 -1.02
C SER A 198 -0.82 6.58 -2.51
N ASP A 199 -1.18 5.50 -3.20
CA ASP A 199 -1.52 5.52 -4.63
C ASP A 199 -2.92 6.07 -4.89
N ASN A 200 -3.84 5.87 -3.96
CA ASN A 200 -5.22 6.35 -4.02
C ASN A 200 -5.84 6.49 -2.63
N GLY A 201 -7.01 7.08 -2.59
CA GLY A 201 -7.77 7.26 -1.36
C GLY A 201 -8.35 5.98 -0.80
N HIS A 202 -9.00 6.11 0.34
CA HIS A 202 -9.54 5.02 1.11
C HIS A 202 -10.59 4.20 0.34
N GLU A 203 -10.53 2.88 0.49
CA GLU A 203 -11.57 1.94 0.06
C GLU A 203 -12.33 1.42 1.29
N LEU A 204 -13.66 1.35 1.19
CA LEU A 204 -14.47 0.75 2.24
C LEU A 204 -14.49 -0.76 2.08
N TYR A 205 -13.72 -1.45 2.89
CA TYR A 205 -13.75 -2.92 2.96
C TYR A 205 -14.75 -3.45 3.98
N TYR A 206 -15.28 -2.59 4.85
CA TYR A 206 -16.15 -2.98 5.96
C TYR A 206 -17.37 -2.08 6.01
N ARG A 207 -18.52 -2.63 5.69
CA ARG A 207 -19.79 -1.98 5.93
C ARG A 207 -20.48 -2.65 7.08
N THR A 208 -20.97 -1.84 8.00
CA THR A 208 -21.74 -2.30 9.14
C THR A 208 -23.23 -2.10 8.95
N ASP A 209 -23.63 -1.24 8.04
CA ASP A 209 -25.01 -1.08 7.66
C ASP A 209 -25.40 -2.20 6.72
N LYS A 210 -26.51 -2.80 7.02
CA LYS A 210 -27.13 -3.95 6.34
C LYS A 210 -26.79 -3.94 4.86
N GLY A 211 -25.92 -4.89 4.47
CA GLY A 211 -25.47 -5.01 3.11
C GLY A 211 -26.64 -4.94 2.16
N ARG A 212 -26.71 -3.88 1.40
CA ARG A 212 -27.70 -3.79 0.36
C ARG A 212 -27.22 -4.63 -0.81
N GLY A 213 -27.79 -5.77 -0.96
CA GLY A 213 -27.89 -6.49 -2.21
C GLY A 213 -26.93 -7.64 -2.47
N ARG A 214 -25.88 -7.89 -1.68
CA ARG A 214 -24.91 -8.96 -2.00
C ARG A 214 -24.39 -9.79 -0.82
N GLY A 215 -25.23 -10.07 0.15
CA GLY A 215 -24.86 -10.97 1.27
C GLY A 215 -23.92 -10.32 2.30
N PRO A 216 -23.35 -11.09 3.22
CA PRO A 216 -22.51 -10.61 4.31
C PRO A 216 -21.09 -10.25 3.89
N ASP A 217 -20.91 -9.79 2.62
CA ASP A 217 -19.62 -9.42 2.15
C ASP A 217 -19.25 -8.05 2.74
N CYS A 218 -18.18 -8.04 3.50
CA CYS A 218 -17.59 -6.86 4.11
C CYS A 218 -16.86 -5.98 3.10
N HIS A 219 -16.84 -6.36 1.84
CA HIS A 219 -16.47 -5.50 0.74
C HIS A 219 -17.61 -4.51 0.51
N GLY A 220 -17.44 -3.32 0.99
CA GLY A 220 -18.31 -2.21 0.63
C GLY A 220 -18.19 -1.97 -0.86
N GLY A 221 -19.00 -2.67 -1.65
CA GLY A 221 -19.13 -2.34 -3.05
C GLY A 221 -19.51 -0.89 -3.16
N VAL A 222 -18.80 -0.15 -4.01
CA VAL A 222 -19.14 1.22 -4.39
C VAL A 222 -20.55 1.29 -4.97
N LEU A 223 -21.01 0.16 -5.45
CA LEU A 223 -22.33 -0.06 -5.98
C LEU A 223 -23.02 -1.06 -5.06
N ASP A 224 -23.81 -0.58 -4.11
CA ASP A 224 -24.88 -1.43 -3.65
C ASP A 224 -25.77 -1.76 -4.85
N GLY A 225 -26.42 -2.91 -4.84
CA GLY A 225 -27.27 -3.35 -5.95
C GLY A 225 -28.46 -2.42 -6.24
N THR A 226 -28.57 -1.27 -5.57
CA THR A 226 -29.59 -0.24 -5.77
C THR A 226 -29.07 0.91 -6.61
N GLY A 227 -27.73 0.97 -6.90
CA GLY A 227 -27.13 2.07 -7.62
C GLY A 227 -27.13 3.40 -6.83
N GLU A 228 -27.42 3.38 -5.54
CA GLU A 228 -27.36 4.57 -4.72
C GLU A 228 -25.92 5.02 -4.50
N LEU A 229 -25.54 6.06 -5.22
CA LEU A 229 -24.29 6.79 -5.06
C LEU A 229 -24.12 7.48 -3.70
N LEU A 230 -25.15 7.45 -2.85
CA LEU A 230 -25.16 8.15 -1.56
C LEU A 230 -24.05 7.75 -0.63
N ASP A 231 -23.64 6.49 -0.63
CA ASP A 231 -22.55 6.02 0.22
C ASP A 231 -21.18 6.37 -0.35
N VAL A 232 -21.05 6.45 -1.68
CA VAL A 232 -19.85 6.95 -2.35
C VAL A 232 -19.64 8.43 -2.05
N PHE A 233 -20.72 9.22 -2.04
CA PHE A 233 -20.66 10.65 -1.69
C PHE A 233 -20.44 10.91 -0.20
N ARG A 234 -20.86 10.00 0.65
CA ARG A 234 -20.61 10.11 2.10
C ARG A 234 -19.18 9.73 2.49
N GLY A 235 -18.46 9.04 1.61
CA GLY A 235 -17.09 8.61 1.85
C GLY A 235 -16.96 7.82 3.14
N SER A 236 -15.85 7.99 3.82
CA SER A 236 -15.59 7.40 5.13
C SER A 236 -16.37 8.05 6.29
N ARG A 237 -17.31 8.94 6.01
CA ARG A 237 -18.12 9.64 7.04
C ARG A 237 -18.82 8.71 8.00
N GLY A 238 -18.95 7.45 7.65
CA GLY A 238 -19.86 6.61 8.40
C GLY A 238 -19.39 6.27 9.79
N ARG A 239 -18.11 6.06 10.06
CA ARG A 239 -17.78 5.34 11.31
C ARG A 239 -16.32 5.35 11.77
N VAL A 240 -15.53 6.28 11.32
CA VAL A 240 -14.25 6.53 11.94
C VAL A 240 -14.45 7.63 12.97
N GLY A 241 -14.03 7.38 14.20
CA GLY A 241 -14.33 8.21 15.36
C GLY A 241 -14.14 9.72 15.16
N PRO A 242 -14.64 10.53 16.07
CA PRO A 242 -14.87 11.97 15.91
C PRO A 242 -13.63 12.82 15.58
N ASN A 243 -12.45 12.23 15.64
CA ASN A 243 -11.17 12.95 15.47
C ASN A 243 -10.43 12.65 14.16
N ASN A 244 -11.03 11.89 13.23
CA ASN A 244 -10.35 11.58 11.97
C ASN A 244 -10.77 12.56 10.86
N ALA A 245 -9.93 13.56 10.61
CA ALA A 245 -10.18 14.58 9.59
C ALA A 245 -10.35 14.00 8.18
N MET A 246 -9.74 12.86 7.88
CA MET A 246 -9.86 12.18 6.59
C MET A 246 -11.22 11.48 6.43
N ALA A 247 -11.89 11.14 7.52
CA ALA A 247 -13.20 10.49 7.51
C ALA A 247 -14.34 11.36 6.97
N ASN A 248 -14.10 12.64 6.74
CA ASN A 248 -15.10 13.60 6.26
C ASN A 248 -14.98 13.94 4.76
N LEU A 249 -14.08 13.29 4.03
CA LEU A 249 -13.92 13.52 2.60
C LEU A 249 -15.00 12.78 1.81
N ALA A 250 -15.60 13.47 0.84
CA ALA A 250 -16.57 12.88 -0.06
C ALA A 250 -15.89 11.89 -1.02
N GLY A 251 -16.54 10.80 -1.34
CA GLY A 251 -16.00 9.78 -2.22
C GLY A 251 -15.00 8.83 -1.53
N LEU A 252 -14.47 7.93 -2.32
CA LEU A 252 -13.50 6.91 -1.92
C LEU A 252 -12.73 6.46 -3.17
N LYS A 253 -11.81 5.51 -3.05
CA LYS A 253 -11.15 4.84 -4.18
C LYS A 253 -12.13 4.59 -5.33
N TRP A 254 -11.69 4.73 -6.57
CA TRP A 254 -12.43 4.73 -7.84
C TRP A 254 -13.23 6.00 -8.14
N THR A 255 -13.20 7.01 -7.30
CA THR A 255 -13.87 8.28 -7.59
C THR A 255 -12.85 9.41 -7.71
N SER A 256 -13.20 10.46 -8.45
CA SER A 256 -12.43 11.70 -8.53
C SER A 256 -12.76 12.72 -7.44
N HIS A 257 -13.53 12.31 -6.43
CA HIS A 257 -13.79 13.13 -5.25
C HIS A 257 -12.59 13.12 -4.30
N GLU A 258 -12.55 14.07 -3.37
CA GLU A 258 -11.47 14.22 -2.37
C GLU A 258 -11.10 12.89 -1.66
N GLY A 259 -12.11 12.09 -1.27
CA GLY A 259 -11.88 10.80 -0.63
C GLY A 259 -11.23 9.73 -1.50
N GLY A 260 -11.25 9.92 -2.83
CA GLY A 260 -10.63 9.01 -3.79
C GLY A 260 -9.22 9.42 -4.20
N ILE A 261 -8.93 10.72 -4.20
CA ILE A 261 -7.67 11.26 -4.74
C ILE A 261 -6.79 11.92 -3.69
N ARG A 262 -7.33 12.40 -2.58
CA ARG A 262 -6.57 13.01 -1.51
C ARG A 262 -5.94 11.94 -0.62
N VAL A 263 -4.62 11.89 -0.63
CA VAL A 263 -3.80 10.91 0.09
C VAL A 263 -2.87 11.60 1.07
N PRO A 264 -2.41 10.93 2.12
CA PRO A 264 -1.38 11.49 2.99
C PRO A 264 -0.10 11.72 2.21
N LEU A 265 0.61 12.80 2.52
CA LEU A 265 1.98 13.03 2.08
C LEU A 265 2.80 13.47 3.29
N ILE A 266 3.76 12.65 3.68
CA ILE A 266 4.66 12.93 4.79
C ILE A 266 6.08 12.91 4.25
N ILE A 267 6.83 13.99 4.49
CA ILE A 267 8.21 14.11 4.05
C ILE A 267 9.09 14.32 5.28
N SER A 268 10.15 13.53 5.39
CA SER A 268 11.13 13.62 6.46
C SER A 268 12.54 13.68 5.90
N TRP A 269 13.28 14.71 6.31
CA TRP A 269 14.70 14.86 6.01
C TRP A 269 15.41 15.53 7.20
N PRO A 270 15.89 14.74 8.15
CA PRO A 270 16.52 15.24 9.36
C PRO A 270 17.69 16.16 9.10
N GLY A 271 17.66 17.34 9.73
CA GLY A 271 18.70 18.36 9.56
C GLY A 271 18.54 19.27 8.33
N THR A 272 17.63 18.97 7.43
CA THR A 272 17.34 19.79 6.24
C THR A 272 15.92 20.38 6.30
N LEU A 273 14.91 19.58 6.59
CA LEU A 273 13.54 20.05 6.73
C LEU A 273 13.17 20.23 8.20
N PRO A 274 12.38 21.26 8.53
CA PRO A 274 11.85 21.43 9.88
C PRO A 274 10.87 20.30 10.24
N HIS A 275 10.90 19.83 11.48
CA HIS A 275 9.95 18.84 11.94
C HIS A 275 8.64 19.47 12.43
N GLY A 276 7.55 18.71 12.41
CA GLY A 276 6.25 19.11 12.97
C GLY A 276 5.54 20.22 12.19
N LYS A 277 5.95 20.51 10.97
CA LYS A 277 5.28 21.48 10.09
C LYS A 277 4.20 20.83 9.27
N VAL A 278 3.14 21.59 9.03
CA VAL A 278 2.05 21.23 8.12
C VAL A 278 2.07 22.23 6.96
N CYS A 279 2.14 21.70 5.74
CA CYS A 279 2.02 22.46 4.52
C CYS A 279 0.61 22.25 3.94
N HIS A 280 -0.02 23.31 3.44
CA HIS A 280 -1.36 23.28 2.83
C HIS A 280 -1.33 23.41 1.32
N SER A 281 -0.15 23.42 0.71
CA SER A 281 -0.02 23.46 -0.74
C SER A 281 -0.52 22.16 -1.37
N LEU A 282 -1.10 22.27 -2.57
CA LEU A 282 -1.49 21.10 -3.36
C LEU A 282 -0.25 20.51 -4.03
N VAL A 283 -0.05 19.22 -3.82
CA VAL A 283 1.02 18.43 -4.44
C VAL A 283 0.38 17.19 -5.05
N ALA A 284 0.77 16.85 -6.26
CA ALA A 284 0.33 15.65 -6.94
C ALA A 284 1.44 14.58 -7.00
N ASN A 285 1.07 13.31 -7.11
CA ASN A 285 2.04 12.22 -7.17
C ASN A 285 3.04 12.36 -8.34
N TYR A 286 2.64 12.96 -9.47
CA TYR A 286 3.54 13.19 -10.59
C TYR A 286 4.56 14.31 -10.32
N ASP A 287 4.35 15.18 -9.33
CA ASP A 287 5.28 16.25 -8.93
C ASP A 287 6.55 15.69 -8.26
N HIS A 288 6.51 14.45 -7.77
CA HIS A 288 7.71 13.76 -7.28
C HIS A 288 8.81 13.67 -8.35
N MET A 289 8.41 13.54 -9.63
CA MET A 289 9.40 13.45 -10.71
C MET A 289 10.21 14.74 -10.85
N ALA A 290 9.53 15.89 -10.84
CA ALA A 290 10.18 17.20 -10.92
C ALA A 290 11.03 17.47 -9.68
N SER A 291 10.47 17.20 -8.50
CA SER A 291 11.16 17.41 -7.21
C SER A 291 12.43 16.54 -7.08
N PHE A 292 12.38 15.29 -7.53
CA PHE A 292 13.57 14.42 -7.53
C PHE A 292 14.61 14.84 -8.57
N ALA A 293 14.17 15.38 -9.72
CA ALA A 293 15.08 15.94 -10.70
C ALA A 293 15.84 17.14 -10.14
N ASP A 294 15.14 18.06 -9.47
CA ASP A 294 15.75 19.22 -8.81
C ASP A 294 16.76 18.79 -7.74
N LEU A 295 16.35 17.88 -6.83
CA LEU A 295 17.25 17.33 -5.81
C LEU A 295 18.50 16.69 -6.37
N ALA A 296 18.39 16.04 -7.53
CA ALA A 296 19.50 15.37 -8.19
C ALA A 296 20.29 16.28 -9.14
N GLY A 297 19.92 17.56 -9.29
CA GLY A 297 20.52 18.50 -10.21
C GLY A 297 20.36 18.13 -11.69
N ILE A 298 19.21 17.50 -12.03
CA ILE A 298 18.93 17.03 -13.39
C ILE A 298 17.83 17.90 -14.00
N ARG A 299 18.04 18.30 -15.26
CA ARG A 299 16.98 18.99 -16.01
C ARG A 299 15.81 18.03 -16.28
N MET A 300 14.59 18.48 -15.95
CA MET A 300 13.38 17.78 -16.32
C MET A 300 13.23 17.68 -17.84
N PRO A 301 12.73 16.55 -18.36
CA PRO A 301 12.29 16.46 -19.75
C PRO A 301 11.17 17.48 -20.07
N GLU A 302 11.21 18.04 -21.25
CA GLU A 302 10.17 18.95 -21.72
C GLU A 302 8.81 18.26 -21.89
N GLY A 303 7.71 19.04 -21.83
CA GLY A 303 6.35 18.53 -22.02
C GLY A 303 5.83 17.65 -20.89
N LYS A 304 6.30 17.86 -19.66
CA LYS A 304 5.76 17.23 -18.44
C LYS A 304 5.03 18.27 -17.59
N ASP A 305 3.86 17.90 -17.08
CA ASP A 305 3.02 18.77 -16.24
C ASP A 305 3.49 18.85 -14.77
N ALA A 306 4.50 18.06 -14.41
CA ALA A 306 5.02 17.99 -13.06
C ALA A 306 5.70 19.30 -12.64
N VAL A 307 5.43 19.74 -11.42
CA VAL A 307 6.04 20.92 -10.78
C VAL A 307 6.84 20.48 -9.57
N SER A 308 8.04 21.04 -9.39
CA SER A 308 8.82 20.77 -8.19
C SER A 308 8.15 21.42 -6.97
N TYR A 309 8.12 20.68 -5.86
CA TYR A 309 7.66 21.18 -4.57
C TYR A 309 8.82 21.42 -3.59
N MET A 310 10.04 21.53 -4.08
CA MET A 310 11.21 21.69 -3.21
C MET A 310 11.32 23.07 -2.57
N ASP A 311 10.58 24.05 -3.08
CA ASP A 311 10.53 25.43 -2.56
C ASP A 311 9.30 25.70 -1.68
N ILE A 312 8.52 24.67 -1.32
CA ILE A 312 7.27 24.80 -0.55
C ILE A 312 7.50 24.60 0.96
#